data_39858fdfb836cb9860c9617ef9982e69
#
_entry.id   39858fdfb836cb9860c9617ef9982e69
#
_cell.length_a   1.000
_cell.length_b   1.000
_cell.length_c   1.000
_cell.angle_alpha   90.00
_cell.angle_beta   90.00
_cell.angle_gamma   90.00
#
_symmetry.space_group_name_H-M   'P 1'
#
loop_
_entity.id
_entity.type
_entity.pdbx_description
1 polymer ?
#
loop_
_entity_poly.entity_id
_entity_poly.type
_entity_poly.pdbx_seq_one_letter_code
_entity_poly.pdbx_strand_id
1 'polypeptide(L)'
;GKFVMPGLIDAHVHINMNGEASMQYAVTSDATAAINSMIYAQRDLMAGFTTLRDEGAQGYSDVAVRDAINAGKIVGPRISCSGEAIGGTGGHADSHFLPCVTGKHAFGQIIDGPDAGRKAARTAFKYGADQIKIMATGGVMSFGDEPGAPELTYEEMKAIIDVAAS
;
A
#
# COMPACT_ATOMS: atom_id res chain seq x y z
N GLY A 1 -2.36 -12.67 -38.59
CA GLY A 1 -3.26 -13.01 -37.50
C GLY A 1 -2.83 -12.35 -36.22
N LYS A 2 -3.80 -12.04 -35.36
CA LYS A 2 -3.56 -11.54 -33.99
C LYS A 2 -4.12 -12.57 -33.01
N PHE A 3 -3.49 -12.67 -31.84
CA PHE A 3 -4.00 -13.50 -30.77
C PHE A 3 -4.89 -12.63 -29.84
N VAL A 4 -5.96 -13.22 -29.33
CA VAL A 4 -6.82 -12.63 -28.30
C VAL A 4 -6.61 -13.42 -27.02
N MET A 5 -6.38 -12.73 -25.93
CA MET A 5 -6.18 -13.34 -24.60
C MET A 5 -6.95 -12.52 -23.55
N PRO A 6 -7.27 -13.10 -22.39
CA PRO A 6 -7.75 -12.33 -21.24
C PRO A 6 -6.75 -11.24 -20.85
N GLY A 7 -7.25 -10.16 -20.27
CA GLY A 7 -6.38 -9.12 -19.71
C GLY A 7 -5.49 -9.70 -18.59
N LEU A 8 -4.28 -9.17 -18.49
CA LEU A 8 -3.32 -9.57 -17.47
C LEU A 8 -3.77 -9.10 -16.07
N ILE A 9 -3.33 -9.84 -15.08
CA ILE A 9 -3.54 -9.53 -13.65
C ILE A 9 -2.16 -9.37 -13.01
N ASP A 10 -1.92 -8.23 -12.36
CA ASP A 10 -0.78 -8.07 -11.47
C ASP A 10 -1.27 -8.09 -10.01
N ALA A 11 -0.78 -9.06 -9.25
CA ALA A 11 -1.22 -9.30 -7.88
C ALA A 11 -0.37 -8.60 -6.82
N HIS A 12 0.63 -7.79 -7.21
CA HIS A 12 1.44 -7.02 -6.28
C HIS A 12 2.01 -5.78 -6.96
N VAL A 13 1.28 -4.69 -6.85
CA VAL A 13 1.70 -3.38 -7.35
C VAL A 13 1.67 -2.33 -6.24
N HIS A 14 2.29 -1.18 -6.52
CA HIS A 14 2.20 0.06 -5.76
C HIS A 14 1.94 1.19 -6.75
N ILE A 15 0.66 1.46 -7.05
CA ILE A 15 0.29 2.40 -8.12
C ILE A 15 0.67 3.86 -7.83
N ASN A 16 1.05 4.19 -6.60
CA ASN A 16 1.57 5.52 -6.26
C ASN A 16 3.09 5.65 -6.44
N MET A 17 3.79 4.56 -6.77
CA MET A 17 5.25 4.48 -6.88
C MET A 17 5.69 4.28 -8.33
N ASN A 18 6.85 4.84 -8.67
CA ASN A 18 7.46 4.72 -9.99
C ASN A 18 8.93 4.28 -9.96
N GLY A 19 9.39 3.76 -8.80
CA GLY A 19 10.79 3.37 -8.58
C GLY A 19 11.73 4.53 -8.24
N GLU A 20 11.21 5.72 -7.97
CA GLU A 20 12.00 6.85 -7.47
C GLU A 20 12.53 6.59 -6.05
N ALA A 21 13.51 7.39 -5.64
CA ALA A 21 14.12 7.27 -4.31
C ALA A 21 13.08 7.53 -3.20
N SER A 22 13.22 6.84 -2.07
CA SER A 22 12.31 6.94 -0.91
C SER A 22 12.11 8.38 -0.41
N MET A 23 13.13 9.24 -0.56
CA MET A 23 13.02 10.67 -0.22
C MET A 23 11.93 11.39 -1.03
N GLN A 24 11.69 10.99 -2.29
CA GLN A 24 10.66 11.59 -3.12
C GLN A 24 9.26 11.37 -2.55
N TYR A 25 9.02 10.19 -1.98
CA TYR A 25 7.72 9.89 -1.33
C TYR A 25 7.51 10.73 -0.07
N ALA A 26 8.57 10.98 0.70
CA ALA A 26 8.50 11.80 1.91
C ALA A 26 8.10 13.26 1.65
N VAL A 27 8.37 13.77 0.45
CA VAL A 27 8.03 15.15 0.06
C VAL A 27 6.83 15.23 -0.88
N THR A 28 6.22 14.08 -1.22
CA THR A 28 5.03 14.02 -2.07
C THR A 28 3.77 14.17 -1.23
N SER A 29 2.90 15.12 -1.58
CA SER A 29 1.61 15.25 -0.91
C SER A 29 0.64 14.13 -1.30
N ASP A 30 -0.32 13.80 -0.43
CA ASP A 30 -1.35 12.78 -0.72
C ASP A 30 -2.13 13.11 -2.01
N ALA A 31 -2.38 14.40 -2.26
CA ALA A 31 -3.02 14.84 -3.50
C ALA A 31 -2.16 14.53 -4.75
N THR A 32 -0.86 14.74 -4.66
CA THR A 32 0.09 14.39 -5.74
C THR A 32 0.19 12.87 -5.88
N ALA A 33 0.22 12.14 -4.78
CA ALA A 33 0.22 10.68 -4.79
C ALA A 33 -1.02 10.13 -5.51
N ALA A 34 -2.21 10.70 -5.27
CA ALA A 34 -3.43 10.28 -5.95
C ALA A 34 -3.39 10.56 -7.47
N ILE A 35 -2.84 11.70 -7.89
CA ILE A 35 -2.66 12.01 -9.32
C ILE A 35 -1.67 11.03 -9.96
N ASN A 36 -0.55 10.75 -9.30
CA ASN A 36 0.43 9.78 -9.78
C ASN A 36 -0.18 8.38 -9.89
N SER A 37 -0.94 7.96 -8.87
CA SER A 37 -1.64 6.67 -8.85
C SER A 37 -2.59 6.53 -10.05
N MET A 38 -3.32 7.57 -10.39
CA MET A 38 -4.18 7.57 -11.57
C MET A 38 -3.37 7.38 -12.86
N ILE A 39 -2.28 8.12 -13.01
CA ILE A 39 -1.42 8.06 -14.21
C ILE A 39 -0.81 6.66 -14.36
N TYR A 40 -0.30 6.08 -13.27
CA TYR A 40 0.37 4.79 -13.31
C TYR A 40 -0.62 3.65 -13.51
N ALA A 41 -1.78 3.66 -12.86
CA ALA A 41 -2.85 2.70 -13.12
C ALA A 41 -3.32 2.72 -14.59
N GLN A 42 -3.39 3.90 -15.22
CA GLN A 42 -3.71 4.01 -16.65
C GLN A 42 -2.59 3.44 -17.53
N ARG A 43 -1.31 3.63 -17.17
CA ARG A 43 -0.18 3.00 -17.89
C ARG A 43 -0.24 1.48 -17.82
N ASP A 44 -0.56 0.92 -16.66
CA ASP A 44 -0.71 -0.52 -16.47
C ASP A 44 -1.85 -1.07 -17.32
N LEU A 45 -3.00 -0.38 -17.35
CA LEU A 45 -4.10 -0.75 -18.25
C LEU A 45 -3.67 -0.74 -19.72
N MET A 46 -2.94 0.30 -20.14
CA MET A 46 -2.45 0.39 -21.53
C MET A 46 -1.38 -0.66 -21.87
N ALA A 47 -0.68 -1.16 -20.86
CA ALA A 47 0.24 -2.29 -20.99
C ALA A 47 -0.47 -3.65 -21.03
N GLY A 48 -1.79 -3.69 -20.81
CA GLY A 48 -2.61 -4.90 -20.87
C GLY A 48 -3.04 -5.48 -19.52
N PHE A 49 -2.68 -4.84 -18.41
CA PHE A 49 -3.11 -5.24 -17.08
C PHE A 49 -4.51 -4.69 -16.79
N THR A 50 -5.50 -5.55 -16.79
CA THR A 50 -6.91 -5.17 -16.57
C THR A 50 -7.35 -5.30 -15.12
N THR A 51 -6.52 -5.91 -14.28
CA THR A 51 -6.76 -6.06 -12.83
C THR A 51 -5.45 -5.92 -12.09
N LEU A 52 -5.46 -5.12 -11.04
CA LEU A 52 -4.32 -4.87 -10.15
C LEU A 52 -4.71 -5.17 -8.70
N ARG A 53 -3.75 -5.68 -7.93
CA ARG A 53 -3.84 -5.72 -6.47
C ARG A 53 -2.75 -4.81 -5.90
N ASP A 54 -3.17 -3.68 -5.35
CA ASP A 54 -2.27 -2.71 -4.72
C ASP A 54 -1.95 -3.15 -3.28
N GLU A 55 -0.68 -3.25 -2.97
CA GLU A 55 -0.14 -3.75 -1.72
C GLU A 55 0.48 -2.64 -0.85
N GLY A 56 0.00 -1.42 -1.03
CA GLY A 56 0.37 -0.28 -0.20
C GLY A 56 0.42 1.03 -0.96
N ALA A 57 -0.37 1.99 -0.52
CA ALA A 57 -0.44 3.32 -1.12
C ALA A 57 -0.53 4.41 -0.07
N GLN A 58 0.26 5.46 -0.23
CA GLN A 58 0.27 6.64 0.63
C GLN A 58 -1.11 7.32 0.64
N GLY A 59 -1.62 7.64 1.83
CA GLY A 59 -2.81 8.44 2.01
C GLY A 59 -4.06 7.86 1.35
N TYR A 60 -4.12 6.53 1.20
CA TYR A 60 -5.24 5.83 0.52
C TYR A 60 -5.46 6.28 -0.93
N SER A 61 -4.39 6.65 -1.63
CA SER A 61 -4.46 7.10 -3.02
C SER A 61 -4.96 6.02 -3.98
N ASP A 62 -4.69 4.74 -3.70
CA ASP A 62 -5.21 3.57 -4.40
C ASP A 62 -6.74 3.49 -4.30
N VAL A 63 -7.30 3.68 -3.09
CA VAL A 63 -8.74 3.71 -2.84
C VAL A 63 -9.41 4.84 -3.61
N ALA A 64 -8.82 6.04 -3.58
CA ALA A 64 -9.35 7.20 -4.30
C ALA A 64 -9.42 6.95 -5.83
N VAL A 65 -8.39 6.33 -6.39
CA VAL A 65 -8.33 6.00 -7.83
C VAL A 65 -9.32 4.88 -8.17
N ARG A 66 -9.37 3.79 -7.39
CA ARG A 66 -10.36 2.71 -7.57
C ARG A 66 -11.78 3.26 -7.57
N ASP A 67 -12.13 4.10 -6.60
CA ASP A 67 -13.47 4.65 -6.48
C ASP A 67 -13.81 5.59 -7.63
N ALA A 68 -12.85 6.36 -8.13
CA ALA A 68 -13.04 7.20 -9.31
C ALA A 68 -13.25 6.37 -10.58
N ILE A 69 -12.56 5.24 -10.72
CA ILE A 69 -12.76 4.27 -11.83
C ILE A 69 -14.14 3.64 -11.72
N ASN A 70 -14.51 3.13 -10.53
CA ASN A 70 -15.81 2.49 -10.30
C ASN A 70 -16.99 3.44 -10.53
N ALA A 71 -16.80 4.73 -10.26
CA ALA A 71 -17.78 5.78 -10.54
C ALA A 71 -17.80 6.23 -12.00
N GLY A 72 -16.96 5.67 -12.88
CA GLY A 72 -16.86 6.04 -14.29
C GLY A 72 -16.28 7.42 -14.54
N LYS A 73 -15.63 8.04 -13.56
CA LYS A 73 -15.01 9.37 -13.69
C LYS A 73 -13.70 9.35 -14.46
N ILE A 74 -12.96 8.25 -14.34
CA ILE A 74 -11.69 8.01 -15.03
C ILE A 74 -11.64 6.60 -15.58
N VAL A 75 -10.82 6.38 -16.61
CA VAL A 75 -10.56 5.06 -17.18
C VAL A 75 -9.36 4.44 -16.46
N GLY A 76 -9.49 3.18 -16.06
CA GLY A 76 -8.43 2.43 -15.40
C GLY A 76 -8.76 0.95 -15.24
N PRO A 77 -7.84 0.13 -14.72
CA PRO A 77 -8.07 -1.29 -14.44
C PRO A 77 -9.00 -1.47 -13.22
N ARG A 78 -9.44 -2.69 -12.98
CA ARG A 78 -9.99 -3.06 -11.67
C ARG A 78 -8.86 -3.07 -10.65
N ILE A 79 -9.07 -2.47 -9.48
CA ILE A 79 -8.05 -2.39 -8.43
C ILE A 79 -8.63 -2.96 -7.13
N SER A 80 -7.91 -3.89 -6.50
CA SER A 80 -8.10 -4.28 -5.11
C SER A 80 -7.09 -3.50 -4.28
N CYS A 81 -7.55 -2.77 -3.28
CA CYS A 81 -6.78 -1.78 -2.54
C CYS A 81 -6.47 -2.22 -1.12
N SER A 82 -5.23 -2.02 -0.66
CA SER A 82 -4.86 -2.21 0.74
C SER A 82 -4.82 -0.90 1.54
N GLY A 83 -4.75 0.24 0.87
CA GLY A 83 -4.44 1.49 1.52
C GLY A 83 -3.02 1.48 2.10
N GLU A 84 -2.84 2.06 3.27
CA GLU A 84 -1.54 2.08 3.95
C GLU A 84 -1.21 0.69 4.52
N ALA A 85 0.00 0.20 4.26
CA ALA A 85 0.50 -1.04 4.83
C ALA A 85 0.68 -0.92 6.36
N ILE A 86 0.60 -2.04 7.07
CA ILE A 86 0.81 -2.10 8.53
C ILE A 86 2.15 -2.74 8.82
N GLY A 87 3.00 -2.08 9.61
CA GLY A 87 4.31 -2.58 10.04
C GLY A 87 4.67 -2.16 11.45
N GLY A 88 5.73 -2.75 12.01
CA GLY A 88 6.27 -2.40 13.32
C GLY A 88 7.18 -1.17 13.28
N THR A 89 7.42 -0.57 14.44
CA THR A 89 8.42 0.50 14.59
C THR A 89 9.80 0.02 14.13
N GLY A 90 10.45 0.78 13.25
CA GLY A 90 11.75 0.44 12.66
C GLY A 90 11.69 -0.60 11.55
N GLY A 91 10.50 -1.08 11.17
CA GLY A 91 10.31 -2.06 10.11
C GLY A 91 10.17 -1.47 8.71
N HIS A 92 9.87 -2.34 7.74
CA HIS A 92 9.83 -2.01 6.31
C HIS A 92 8.81 -0.93 5.94
N ALA A 93 7.72 -0.80 6.70
CA ALA A 93 6.70 0.24 6.50
C ALA A 93 7.06 1.57 7.20
N ASP A 94 8.07 1.59 8.05
CA ASP A 94 8.48 2.79 8.79
C ASP A 94 9.48 3.63 7.99
N SER A 95 9.48 4.93 8.23
CA SER A 95 10.40 5.86 7.60
C SER A 95 11.66 6.04 8.45
N HIS A 96 12.79 5.56 7.98
CA HIS A 96 14.08 5.64 8.69
C HIS A 96 14.75 7.02 8.52
N PHE A 97 14.02 8.08 8.86
CA PHE A 97 14.57 9.44 8.89
C PHE A 97 15.29 9.72 10.21
N LEU A 98 16.06 10.81 10.24
CA LEU A 98 16.65 11.29 11.48
C LEU A 98 15.54 11.59 12.52
N PRO A 99 15.79 11.36 13.82
CA PRO A 99 14.78 11.58 14.87
C PRO A 99 14.22 13.01 14.94
N CYS A 100 14.91 13.99 14.38
CA CYS A 100 14.44 15.37 14.29
C CYS A 100 13.45 15.60 13.12
N VAL A 101 13.34 14.63 12.19
CA VAL A 101 12.35 14.65 11.11
C VAL A 101 11.17 13.83 11.58
N THR A 102 10.36 14.42 12.46
CA THR A 102 9.15 13.78 12.96
C THR A 102 7.96 14.20 12.12
N GLY A 103 7.08 13.29 11.78
CA GLY A 103 5.84 13.60 11.05
C GLY A 103 5.17 12.38 10.43
N LYS A 104 4.10 12.62 9.70
CA LYS A 104 3.25 11.63 9.05
C LYS A 104 3.87 10.97 7.80
N HIS A 105 5.15 10.65 7.84
CA HIS A 105 5.87 10.18 6.65
C HIS A 105 6.22 8.68 6.70
N ALA A 106 5.51 7.93 7.50
CA ALA A 106 5.54 6.49 7.39
C ALA A 106 4.85 6.08 6.08
N PHE A 107 5.43 5.13 5.36
CA PHE A 107 4.79 4.51 4.19
C PHE A 107 3.59 3.65 4.59
N GLY A 108 3.34 3.51 5.89
CA GLY A 108 2.26 2.73 6.44
C GLY A 108 1.81 3.19 7.82
N GLN A 109 0.91 2.42 8.39
CA GLN A 109 0.47 2.53 9.76
C GLN A 109 1.46 1.76 10.65
N ILE A 110 2.18 2.49 11.50
CA ILE A 110 3.15 1.88 12.40
C ILE A 110 2.47 1.49 13.70
N ILE A 111 2.69 0.24 14.10
CA ILE A 111 2.04 -0.35 15.27
C ILE A 111 3.08 -1.00 16.19
N ASP A 112 2.77 -0.96 17.49
CA ASP A 112 3.44 -1.76 18.51
C ASP A 112 2.35 -2.34 19.41
N GLY A 113 2.22 -3.64 19.38
CA GLY A 113 1.25 -4.43 20.15
C GLY A 113 -0.08 -4.72 19.44
N PRO A 114 -0.78 -5.79 19.91
CA PRO A 114 -2.00 -6.30 19.25
C PRO A 114 -3.17 -5.32 19.18
N ASP A 115 -3.30 -4.43 20.16
CA ASP A 115 -4.39 -3.43 20.17
C ASP A 115 -4.16 -2.36 19.11
N ALA A 116 -2.91 -1.95 18.90
CA ALA A 116 -2.54 -1.05 17.82
C ALA A 116 -2.80 -1.71 16.45
N GLY A 117 -2.46 -3.00 16.30
CA GLY A 117 -2.76 -3.78 15.10
C GLY A 117 -4.26 -3.86 14.78
N ARG A 118 -5.09 -4.14 15.79
CA ARG A 118 -6.56 -4.10 15.64
C ARG A 118 -7.08 -2.74 15.18
N LYS A 119 -6.54 -1.68 15.76
CA LYS A 119 -6.91 -0.31 15.39
C LYS A 119 -6.51 -0.01 13.95
N ALA A 120 -5.28 -0.36 13.55
CA ALA A 120 -4.78 -0.13 12.21
C ALA A 120 -5.64 -0.86 11.16
N ALA A 121 -5.95 -2.14 11.37
CA ALA A 121 -6.80 -2.91 10.47
C ALA A 121 -8.21 -2.29 10.31
N ARG A 122 -8.84 -1.88 11.43
CA ARG A 122 -10.12 -1.19 11.38
C ARG A 122 -10.03 0.16 10.68
N THR A 123 -8.92 0.86 10.83
CA THR A 123 -8.67 2.13 10.15
C THR A 123 -8.57 1.94 8.64
N ALA A 124 -7.85 0.92 8.18
CA ALA A 124 -7.76 0.59 6.76
C ALA A 124 -9.14 0.33 6.15
N PHE A 125 -9.96 -0.52 6.75
CA PHE A 125 -11.34 -0.77 6.28
C PHE A 125 -12.25 0.45 6.39
N LYS A 126 -12.10 1.27 7.44
CA LYS A 126 -12.84 2.54 7.55
C LYS A 126 -12.59 3.45 6.35
N TYR A 127 -11.37 3.46 5.83
CA TYR A 127 -10.99 4.29 4.68
C TYR A 127 -11.13 3.57 3.34
N GLY A 128 -11.74 2.37 3.34
CA GLY A 128 -12.19 1.70 2.12
C GLY A 128 -11.21 0.70 1.54
N ALA A 129 -10.23 0.22 2.31
CA ALA A 129 -9.40 -0.89 1.87
C ALA A 129 -10.22 -2.17 1.65
N ASP A 130 -9.89 -2.94 0.61
CA ASP A 130 -10.51 -4.24 0.30
C ASP A 130 -9.78 -5.39 1.01
N GLN A 131 -8.53 -5.15 1.38
CA GLN A 131 -7.62 -6.10 2.03
C GLN A 131 -6.66 -5.37 2.95
N ILE A 132 -5.95 -6.14 3.78
CA ILE A 132 -4.91 -5.60 4.65
C ILE A 132 -3.54 -6.07 4.15
N LYS A 133 -2.61 -5.14 3.97
CA LYS A 133 -1.19 -5.43 3.77
C LYS A 133 -0.47 -5.33 5.10
N ILE A 134 0.29 -6.36 5.45
CA ILE A 134 1.20 -6.35 6.60
C ILE A 134 2.65 -6.53 6.13
N MET A 135 3.56 -5.86 6.80
CA MET A 135 4.99 -6.12 6.68
C MET A 135 5.38 -7.10 7.79
N ALA A 136 5.40 -8.39 7.45
CA ALA A 136 5.70 -9.44 8.43
C ALA A 136 7.19 -9.58 8.71
N THR A 137 8.01 -9.17 7.76
CA THR A 137 9.48 -9.23 7.81
C THR A 137 10.08 -7.98 7.20
N GLY A 138 11.36 -7.73 7.50
CA GLY A 138 12.17 -6.72 6.85
C GLY A 138 12.23 -6.91 5.33
N GLY A 139 12.45 -5.81 4.61
CA GLY A 139 12.48 -5.75 3.16
C GLY A 139 13.85 -5.43 2.59
N VAL A 140 13.99 -5.63 1.28
CA VAL A 140 15.25 -5.37 0.55
C VAL A 140 15.45 -3.88 0.29
N MET A 141 14.36 -3.11 0.19
CA MET A 141 14.41 -1.70 -0.22
C MET A 141 14.43 -0.72 0.96
N SER A 142 14.20 -1.19 2.17
CA SER A 142 14.27 -0.37 3.39
C SER A 142 15.69 -0.31 3.93
N PHE A 143 15.99 0.78 4.62
CA PHE A 143 17.28 0.98 5.29
C PHE A 143 17.13 0.68 6.78
N GLY A 144 17.97 -0.23 7.29
CA GLY A 144 18.04 -0.51 8.72
C GLY A 144 17.29 -1.73 9.22
N ASP A 145 16.48 -2.38 8.36
CA ASP A 145 15.88 -3.68 8.63
C ASP A 145 16.59 -4.79 7.82
N GLU A 146 16.59 -6.01 8.36
CA GLU A 146 17.21 -7.15 7.71
C GLU A 146 16.15 -7.96 6.94
N PRO A 147 16.33 -8.22 5.64
CA PRO A 147 15.40 -9.02 4.87
C PRO A 147 15.17 -10.39 5.50
N GLY A 148 13.90 -10.70 5.75
CA GLY A 148 13.50 -11.95 6.38
C GLY A 148 13.49 -11.96 7.92
N ALA A 149 14.01 -10.93 8.58
CA ALA A 149 13.87 -10.78 10.03
C ALA A 149 12.41 -10.47 10.39
N PRO A 150 11.78 -11.15 11.37
CA PRO A 150 10.41 -10.85 11.78
C PRO A 150 10.27 -9.41 12.30
N GLU A 151 9.26 -8.69 11.80
CA GLU A 151 8.92 -7.33 12.24
C GLU A 151 7.68 -7.29 13.13
N LEU A 152 6.75 -8.21 12.92
CA LEU A 152 5.55 -8.32 13.72
C LEU A 152 5.54 -9.62 14.50
N THR A 153 5.08 -9.57 15.73
CA THR A 153 4.86 -10.76 16.56
C THR A 153 3.65 -11.55 16.05
N TYR A 154 3.55 -12.80 16.47
CA TYR A 154 2.39 -13.63 16.17
C TYR A 154 1.08 -13.00 16.68
N GLU A 155 1.10 -12.44 17.88
CA GLU A 155 -0.05 -11.81 18.52
C GLU A 155 -0.53 -10.57 17.77
N GLU A 156 0.39 -9.76 17.23
CA GLU A 156 0.07 -8.61 16.39
C GLU A 156 -0.56 -9.02 15.07
N MET A 157 0.08 -9.96 14.37
CA MET A 157 -0.47 -10.50 13.11
C MET A 157 -1.83 -11.13 13.32
N LYS A 158 -2.00 -11.95 14.38
CA LYS A 158 -3.28 -12.58 14.71
C LYS A 158 -4.36 -11.54 14.97
N ALA A 159 -4.05 -10.46 15.70
CA ALA A 159 -5.01 -9.41 16.01
C ALA A 159 -5.49 -8.67 14.76
N ILE A 160 -4.61 -8.46 13.76
CA ILE A 160 -4.95 -7.88 12.47
C ILE A 160 -5.83 -8.84 11.66
N ILE A 161 -5.44 -10.11 11.58
CA ILE A 161 -6.16 -11.16 10.84
C ILE A 161 -7.57 -11.35 11.41
N ASP A 162 -7.73 -11.39 12.73
CA ASP A 162 -9.04 -11.54 13.38
C ASP A 162 -10.02 -10.40 12.98
N VAL A 163 -9.49 -9.18 12.77
CA VAL A 163 -10.31 -8.06 12.26
C VAL A 163 -10.63 -8.24 10.77
N ALA A 164 -9.66 -8.70 9.98
CA ALA A 164 -9.85 -8.88 8.55
C ALA A 164 -10.84 -10.02 8.21
N ALA A 165 -10.98 -11.00 9.12
CA ALA A 165 -11.86 -12.15 8.96
C ALA A 165 -13.29 -11.93 9.52
N SER A 166 -13.56 -10.80 10.18
CA SER A 166 -14.84 -10.51 10.82
C SER A 166 -15.77 -9.67 9.94
#